data_7ddffc14394fb55ee2871bc300fcfaea
#
_entry.id   7ddffc14394fb55ee2871bc300fcfaea
#
_cell.length_a   1.000
_cell.length_b   1.000
_cell.length_c   1.000
_cell.angle_alpha   90.00
_cell.angle_beta   90.00
_cell.angle_gamma   90.00
#
_symmetry.space_group_name_H-M   'P 1'
#
loop_
_entity.id
_entity.type
_entity.pdbx_description
1 polymer ?
#
loop_
_entity_poly.entity_id
_entity_poly.type
_entity_poly.pdbx_seq_one_letter_code
_entity_poly.pdbx_strand_id
1 'polypeptide(L)'
;MSMNRNYMLTEDQVRDKAKDILSFEDTETAKSGVGQLTSFKKLGFTGEGSNNRPDGWYLPHQAIFPAIILETKNENTELRQPQINELLKNCRIAHKKYKNVIGILYNGADIKVYKNGEYINGEKDLHNKEYYLGLFERNTIDKQKIYLLTKRINDSLHFRFGIKNLNHRMIFTACALVAKRYGATLTKGMDYSTFHTAIHSTLSKSLEEARKQNIKLDLLLEVYASIKMNINNNQEDINNFIDCISEISDNINSDFWQGEDVM
;
A
#
# COMPACT_ATOMS: atom_id res chain seq x y z
N MET A 1 -3.25 43.96 -36.63
CA MET A 1 -3.66 43.52 -35.27
C MET A 1 -4.09 42.07 -35.36
N SER A 2 -3.20 41.18 -34.98
CA SER A 2 -3.49 39.73 -34.91
C SER A 2 -4.29 39.47 -33.65
N MET A 3 -5.58 39.12 -33.78
CA MET A 3 -6.37 38.62 -32.65
C MET A 3 -5.80 37.27 -32.26
N ASN A 4 -5.07 37.21 -31.14
CA ASN A 4 -4.79 35.96 -30.44
C ASN A 4 -6.15 35.40 -29.98
N ARG A 5 -6.73 34.50 -30.75
CA ARG A 5 -7.81 33.64 -30.23
C ARG A 5 -7.15 32.73 -29.19
N ASN A 6 -7.36 33.02 -27.95
CA ASN A 6 -7.10 32.05 -26.86
C ASN A 6 -8.00 30.83 -27.15
N TYR A 7 -7.44 29.80 -27.77
CA TYR A 7 -8.12 28.52 -27.93
C TYR A 7 -8.14 27.87 -26.56
N MET A 8 -9.31 27.87 -25.91
CA MET A 8 -9.55 27.17 -24.69
C MET A 8 -9.50 25.67 -24.94
N LEU A 9 -8.90 24.93 -24.00
CA LEU A 9 -8.74 23.49 -24.10
C LEU A 9 -10.08 22.75 -23.98
N THR A 10 -10.32 21.84 -24.90
CA THR A 10 -11.43 20.89 -24.82
C THR A 10 -11.14 19.88 -23.72
N GLU A 11 -12.17 19.14 -23.26
CA GLU A 11 -12.00 18.11 -22.22
C GLU A 11 -10.98 17.04 -22.63
N ASP A 12 -10.99 16.61 -23.89
CA ASP A 12 -10.00 15.66 -24.42
C ASP A 12 -8.57 16.21 -24.39
N GLN A 13 -8.39 17.49 -24.72
CA GLN A 13 -7.07 18.14 -24.64
C GLN A 13 -6.61 18.31 -23.18
N VAL A 14 -7.54 18.61 -22.27
CA VAL A 14 -7.24 18.65 -20.82
C VAL A 14 -6.85 17.26 -20.32
N ARG A 15 -7.51 16.22 -20.80
CA ARG A 15 -7.23 14.82 -20.44
C ARG A 15 -5.84 14.38 -20.91
N ASP A 16 -5.44 14.76 -22.13
CA ASP A 16 -4.09 14.51 -22.64
C ASP A 16 -3.03 15.29 -21.85
N LYS A 17 -3.26 16.59 -21.61
CA LYS A 17 -2.38 17.40 -20.78
C LYS A 17 -2.19 16.80 -19.39
N ALA A 18 -3.28 16.33 -18.77
CA ALA A 18 -3.24 15.68 -17.47
C ALA A 18 -2.45 14.36 -17.50
N LYS A 19 -2.61 13.55 -18.56
CA LYS A 19 -1.85 12.33 -18.78
C LYS A 19 -0.34 12.59 -18.78
N ASP A 20 0.09 13.60 -19.54
CA ASP A 20 1.51 13.94 -19.67
C ASP A 20 2.09 14.42 -18.33
N ILE A 21 1.40 15.32 -17.63
CA ILE A 21 1.85 15.85 -16.33
C ILE A 21 1.89 14.75 -15.27
N LEU A 22 0.84 13.93 -15.20
CA LEU A 22 0.77 12.80 -14.25
C LEU A 22 1.73 11.66 -14.61
N SER A 23 2.36 11.70 -15.80
CA SER A 23 3.22 10.64 -16.31
C SER A 23 2.51 9.27 -16.33
N PHE A 24 1.26 9.24 -16.81
CA PHE A 24 0.51 7.99 -16.98
C PHE A 24 0.96 7.27 -18.26
N GLU A 25 1.56 6.12 -18.11
CA GLU A 25 2.30 5.38 -19.14
C GLU A 25 1.42 4.59 -20.13
N ASP A 26 0.10 4.80 -20.12
CA ASP A 26 -0.87 4.08 -20.95
C ASP A 26 -0.81 2.55 -20.81
N THR A 27 -0.68 2.11 -19.56
CA THR A 27 -0.64 0.70 -19.14
C THR A 27 -1.99 0.26 -18.56
N GLU A 28 -2.10 -1.02 -18.20
CA GLU A 28 -3.29 -1.51 -17.47
C GLU A 28 -3.44 -0.84 -16.09
N THR A 29 -2.34 -0.45 -15.47
CA THR A 29 -2.32 0.17 -14.15
C THR A 29 -2.42 1.70 -14.18
N ALA A 30 -2.05 2.36 -15.29
CA ALA A 30 -2.07 3.81 -15.40
C ALA A 30 -2.51 4.25 -16.80
N LYS A 31 -3.65 4.91 -16.90
CA LYS A 31 -4.20 5.34 -18.17
C LYS A 31 -5.00 6.62 -18.05
N SER A 32 -4.87 7.47 -19.07
CA SER A 32 -5.73 8.62 -19.35
C SER A 32 -5.60 8.99 -20.84
N GLY A 33 -6.22 10.07 -21.28
CA GLY A 33 -6.07 10.61 -22.63
C GLY A 33 -7.32 10.49 -23.50
N VAL A 34 -7.20 10.93 -24.74
CA VAL A 34 -8.29 10.95 -25.71
C VAL A 34 -8.89 9.55 -25.92
N GLY A 35 -10.22 9.47 -25.95
CA GLY A 35 -10.94 8.24 -26.22
C GLY A 35 -10.90 7.22 -25.08
N GLN A 36 -10.50 7.63 -23.86
CA GLN A 36 -10.58 6.78 -22.70
C GLN A 36 -12.06 6.47 -22.35
N LEU A 37 -12.46 5.19 -22.51
CA LEU A 37 -13.82 4.69 -22.31
C LEU A 37 -13.89 3.46 -21.40
N THR A 38 -12.81 3.15 -20.69
CA THR A 38 -12.74 1.98 -19.82
C THR A 38 -13.55 2.20 -18.56
N SER A 39 -14.48 1.29 -18.28
CA SER A 39 -15.28 1.33 -17.05
C SER A 39 -14.54 0.64 -15.90
N PHE A 40 -14.90 0.96 -14.66
CA PHE A 40 -14.43 0.25 -13.48
C PHE A 40 -14.70 -1.26 -13.55
N LYS A 41 -15.77 -1.69 -14.21
CA LYS A 41 -16.05 -3.11 -14.43
C LYS A 41 -14.95 -3.80 -15.26
N LYS A 42 -14.44 -3.14 -16.30
CA LYS A 42 -13.31 -3.65 -17.10
C LYS A 42 -12.00 -3.65 -16.31
N LEU A 43 -11.88 -2.80 -15.28
CA LEU A 43 -10.74 -2.74 -14.35
C LEU A 43 -10.87 -3.71 -13.17
N GLY A 44 -11.85 -4.62 -13.22
CA GLY A 44 -12.02 -5.67 -12.21
C GLY A 44 -12.83 -5.27 -10.97
N PHE A 45 -13.52 -4.11 -10.99
CA PHE A 45 -14.41 -3.72 -9.91
C PHE A 45 -15.83 -4.25 -10.15
N THR A 46 -16.51 -4.60 -9.06
CA THR A 46 -17.86 -5.19 -9.09
C THR A 46 -18.86 -4.36 -8.27
N GLY A 47 -20.15 -4.62 -8.50
CA GLY A 47 -21.25 -4.00 -7.76
C GLY A 47 -21.61 -2.60 -8.25
N GLU A 48 -22.27 -1.83 -7.38
CA GLU A 48 -22.79 -0.51 -7.71
C GLU A 48 -21.68 0.44 -8.17
N GLY A 49 -21.95 1.17 -9.27
CA GLY A 49 -21.01 2.13 -9.87
C GLY A 49 -19.94 1.51 -10.77
N SER A 50 -19.83 0.18 -10.88
CA SER A 50 -18.79 -0.45 -11.73
C SER A 50 -18.87 -0.10 -13.22
N ASN A 51 -20.02 0.37 -13.71
CA ASN A 51 -20.18 0.87 -15.07
C ASN A 51 -19.67 2.30 -15.27
N ASN A 52 -19.35 3.04 -14.20
CA ASN A 52 -18.74 4.37 -14.32
C ASN A 52 -17.37 4.28 -15.00
N ARG A 53 -16.99 5.37 -15.64
CA ARG A 53 -15.75 5.48 -16.43
C ARG A 53 -14.99 6.70 -15.92
N PRO A 54 -13.87 6.50 -15.19
CA PRO A 54 -13.03 7.63 -14.83
C PRO A 54 -12.31 8.14 -16.09
N ASP A 55 -11.97 9.41 -16.13
CA ASP A 55 -11.20 10.00 -17.24
C ASP A 55 -9.74 9.54 -17.24
N GLY A 56 -9.24 9.19 -16.09
CA GLY A 56 -7.93 8.55 -15.93
C GLY A 56 -7.80 7.87 -14.58
N TRP A 57 -6.80 6.99 -14.49
CA TRP A 57 -6.50 6.27 -13.26
C TRP A 57 -5.04 5.86 -13.16
N TYR A 58 -4.59 5.72 -11.92
CA TYR A 58 -3.48 4.87 -11.53
C TYR A 58 -4.00 3.86 -10.50
N LEU A 59 -3.98 2.58 -10.86
CA LEU A 59 -4.50 1.47 -10.05
C LEU A 59 -3.41 0.40 -9.94
N PRO A 60 -2.52 0.47 -8.96
CA PRO A 60 -1.43 -0.49 -8.81
C PRO A 60 -1.94 -1.91 -8.58
N HIS A 61 -1.15 -2.92 -8.98
CA HIS A 61 -1.51 -4.33 -8.80
C HIS A 61 -1.74 -4.69 -7.34
N GLN A 62 -0.93 -4.13 -6.45
CA GLN A 62 -1.05 -4.34 -5.01
C GLN A 62 -1.91 -3.23 -4.39
N ALA A 63 -3.01 -3.63 -3.77
CA ALA A 63 -3.98 -2.70 -3.17
C ALA A 63 -3.47 -1.95 -1.93
N ILE A 64 -2.27 -2.27 -1.44
CA ILE A 64 -1.59 -1.55 -0.37
C ILE A 64 -1.06 -0.19 -0.83
N PHE A 65 -0.75 -0.05 -2.13
CA PHE A 65 -0.32 1.23 -2.69
C PHE A 65 -1.52 2.13 -2.98
N PRO A 66 -1.34 3.45 -2.88
CA PRO A 66 -2.42 4.39 -3.18
C PRO A 66 -2.83 4.34 -4.64
N ALA A 67 -4.13 4.47 -4.87
CA ALA A 67 -4.71 4.67 -6.19
C ALA A 67 -4.91 6.14 -6.48
N ILE A 68 -4.90 6.52 -7.77
CA ILE A 68 -5.28 7.87 -8.23
C ILE A 68 -6.45 7.73 -9.19
N ILE A 69 -7.48 8.55 -8.99
CA ILE A 69 -8.63 8.71 -9.90
C ILE A 69 -8.62 10.14 -10.42
N LEU A 70 -8.65 10.28 -11.73
CA LEU A 70 -8.69 11.55 -12.44
C LEU A 70 -10.07 11.76 -13.07
N GLU A 71 -10.63 12.95 -12.85
CA GLU A 71 -11.75 13.52 -13.60
C GLU A 71 -11.30 14.83 -14.23
N THR A 72 -11.64 15.03 -15.48
CA THR A 72 -11.30 16.24 -16.23
C THR A 72 -12.56 16.97 -16.69
N LYS A 73 -12.45 18.26 -16.87
CA LYS A 73 -13.48 19.11 -17.49
C LYS A 73 -12.79 20.06 -18.49
N ASN A 74 -13.55 20.58 -19.44
CA ASN A 74 -13.00 21.61 -20.33
C ASN A 74 -12.58 22.86 -19.54
N GLU A 75 -11.68 23.65 -20.07
CA GLU A 75 -11.07 24.79 -19.40
C GLU A 75 -12.07 25.86 -18.92
N ASN A 76 -13.24 25.94 -19.58
CA ASN A 76 -14.29 26.88 -19.21
C ASN A 76 -15.21 26.39 -18.08
N THR A 77 -15.09 25.14 -17.68
CA THR A 77 -15.93 24.57 -16.64
C THR A 77 -15.36 24.89 -15.27
N GLU A 78 -16.10 25.67 -14.50
CA GLU A 78 -15.78 25.85 -13.09
C GLU A 78 -15.90 24.53 -12.33
N LEU A 79 -14.92 24.24 -11.48
CA LEU A 79 -14.89 23.03 -10.67
C LEU A 79 -15.79 23.19 -9.42
N ARG A 80 -17.09 23.03 -9.62
CA ARG A 80 -18.14 23.19 -8.59
C ARG A 80 -18.58 21.83 -8.02
N GLN A 81 -19.50 21.86 -7.09
CA GLN A 81 -19.98 20.68 -6.36
C GLN A 81 -20.45 19.51 -7.25
N PRO A 82 -21.14 19.70 -8.39
CA PRO A 82 -21.53 18.57 -9.26
C PRO A 82 -20.33 17.77 -9.76
N GLN A 83 -19.26 18.46 -10.22
CA GLN A 83 -18.02 17.82 -10.73
C GLN A 83 -17.26 17.13 -9.58
N ILE A 84 -17.25 17.77 -8.40
CA ILE A 84 -16.66 17.19 -7.18
C ILE A 84 -17.38 15.90 -6.81
N ASN A 85 -18.72 15.89 -6.85
CA ASN A 85 -19.51 14.71 -6.53
C ASN A 85 -19.25 13.56 -7.50
N GLU A 86 -19.04 13.85 -8.78
CA GLU A 86 -18.67 12.86 -9.81
C GLU A 86 -17.31 12.23 -9.47
N LEU A 87 -16.27 13.04 -9.21
CA LEU A 87 -14.98 12.56 -8.77
C LEU A 87 -15.09 11.68 -7.51
N LEU A 88 -15.75 12.21 -6.46
CA LEU A 88 -15.86 11.50 -5.18
C LEU A 88 -16.66 10.19 -5.30
N LYS A 89 -17.62 10.11 -6.22
CA LYS A 89 -18.31 8.86 -6.55
C LYS A 89 -17.34 7.84 -7.12
N ASN A 90 -16.46 8.24 -8.05
CA ASN A 90 -15.46 7.37 -8.65
C ASN A 90 -14.37 6.98 -7.64
N CYS A 91 -13.95 7.88 -6.76
CA CYS A 91 -13.05 7.55 -5.65
C CYS A 91 -13.66 6.49 -4.70
N ARG A 92 -14.95 6.57 -4.38
CA ARG A 92 -15.64 5.55 -3.56
C ARG A 92 -15.64 4.16 -4.22
N ILE A 93 -15.69 4.10 -5.55
CA ILE A 93 -15.57 2.82 -6.25
C ILE A 93 -14.15 2.27 -6.10
N ALA A 94 -13.12 3.12 -6.26
CA ALA A 94 -11.73 2.73 -6.05
C ALA A 94 -11.47 2.27 -4.60
N HIS A 95 -12.08 2.90 -3.62
CA HIS A 95 -11.99 2.50 -2.20
C HIS A 95 -12.53 1.09 -1.88
N LYS A 96 -13.29 0.47 -2.78
CA LYS A 96 -13.69 -0.94 -2.61
C LYS A 96 -12.48 -1.89 -2.67
N LYS A 97 -11.38 -1.46 -3.30
CA LYS A 97 -10.16 -2.26 -3.47
C LYS A 97 -8.95 -1.63 -2.80
N TYR A 98 -8.84 -0.31 -2.80
CA TYR A 98 -7.67 0.43 -2.30
C TYR A 98 -8.01 1.16 -1.01
N LYS A 99 -7.17 1.01 0.01
CA LYS A 99 -7.32 1.74 1.28
C LYS A 99 -7.11 3.24 1.10
N ASN A 100 -6.14 3.60 0.26
CA ASN A 100 -5.69 4.95 0.01
C ASN A 100 -6.01 5.37 -1.44
N VAL A 101 -6.76 6.47 -1.60
CA VAL A 101 -7.18 6.98 -2.91
C VAL A 101 -6.99 8.49 -2.97
N ILE A 102 -6.31 8.95 -4.01
CA ILE A 102 -6.28 10.35 -4.41
C ILE A 102 -7.33 10.56 -5.52
N GLY A 103 -8.18 11.54 -5.32
CA GLY A 103 -9.07 12.06 -6.37
C GLY A 103 -8.53 13.37 -6.89
N ILE A 104 -8.41 13.51 -8.20
CA ILE A 104 -7.96 14.72 -8.88
C ILE A 104 -9.06 15.18 -9.83
N LEU A 105 -9.55 16.40 -9.64
CA LEU A 105 -10.44 17.08 -10.56
C LEU A 105 -9.66 18.24 -11.22
N TYR A 106 -9.58 18.24 -12.54
CA TYR A 106 -8.74 19.18 -13.30
C TYR A 106 -9.43 19.68 -14.56
N ASN A 107 -9.33 21.00 -14.86
CA ASN A 107 -9.90 21.58 -16.06
C ASN A 107 -8.84 22.22 -16.99
N GLY A 108 -7.54 22.03 -16.72
CA GLY A 108 -6.49 22.63 -17.49
C GLY A 108 -5.92 23.93 -16.91
N ALA A 109 -6.72 24.65 -16.09
CA ALA A 109 -6.34 25.87 -15.39
C ALA A 109 -6.43 25.68 -13.85
N ASP A 110 -7.56 25.11 -13.40
CA ASP A 110 -7.83 24.90 -11.97
C ASP A 110 -7.74 23.42 -11.61
N ILE A 111 -7.41 23.17 -10.34
CA ILE A 111 -7.31 21.83 -9.78
C ILE A 111 -7.98 21.73 -8.40
N LYS A 112 -8.58 20.58 -8.12
CA LYS A 112 -9.00 20.20 -6.77
C LYS A 112 -8.54 18.78 -6.49
N VAL A 113 -7.88 18.60 -5.35
CA VAL A 113 -7.32 17.30 -4.93
C VAL A 113 -7.99 16.83 -3.66
N TYR A 114 -8.32 15.55 -3.62
CA TYR A 114 -8.95 14.90 -2.47
C TYR A 114 -8.13 13.68 -2.05
N LYS A 115 -7.79 13.61 -0.77
CA LYS A 115 -7.11 12.47 -0.17
C LYS A 115 -8.12 11.69 0.66
N ASN A 116 -8.42 10.46 0.30
CA ASN A 116 -9.44 9.62 0.95
C ASN A 116 -10.80 10.32 1.13
N GLY A 117 -11.17 11.17 0.16
CA GLY A 117 -12.42 11.95 0.19
C GLY A 117 -12.33 13.31 0.88
N GLU A 118 -11.23 13.63 1.54
CA GLU A 118 -11.00 14.92 2.19
C GLU A 118 -10.27 15.88 1.24
N TYR A 119 -10.74 17.12 1.16
CA TYR A 119 -10.15 18.14 0.29
C TYR A 119 -8.78 18.59 0.81
N ILE A 120 -7.79 18.64 -0.08
CA ILE A 120 -6.46 19.18 0.21
C ILE A 120 -6.43 20.65 -0.22
N ASN A 121 -6.24 21.54 0.75
CA ASN A 121 -6.09 22.96 0.49
C ASN A 121 -4.68 23.28 -0.01
N GLY A 122 -4.61 24.26 -0.93
CA GLY A 122 -3.34 24.86 -1.35
C GLY A 122 -2.74 24.29 -2.64
N GLU A 123 -3.33 23.24 -3.19
CA GLU A 123 -2.94 22.74 -4.51
C GLU A 123 -3.37 23.74 -5.58
N LYS A 124 -2.40 24.25 -6.34
CA LYS A 124 -2.63 25.23 -7.43
C LYS A 124 -2.30 24.68 -8.80
N ASP A 125 -1.42 23.68 -8.84
CA ASP A 125 -0.90 23.09 -10.07
C ASP A 125 -1.08 21.57 -10.05
N LEU A 126 -1.26 20.98 -11.22
CA LEU A 126 -1.23 19.53 -11.38
C LEU A 126 0.24 19.07 -11.35
N HIS A 127 0.54 18.09 -10.47
CA HIS A 127 1.85 17.50 -10.31
C HIS A 127 1.91 16.09 -10.91
N ASN A 128 3.09 15.48 -10.92
CA ASN A 128 3.27 14.11 -11.36
C ASN A 128 2.67 13.09 -10.37
N LYS A 129 2.52 11.88 -10.81
CA LYS A 129 1.99 10.75 -10.03
C LYS A 129 2.72 10.57 -8.70
N GLU A 130 4.04 10.65 -8.71
CA GLU A 130 4.90 10.44 -7.54
C GLU A 130 4.63 11.46 -6.43
N TYR A 131 4.35 12.71 -6.80
CA TYR A 131 3.96 13.74 -5.84
C TYR A 131 2.70 13.33 -5.08
N TYR A 132 1.65 12.91 -5.79
CA TYR A 132 0.39 12.53 -5.16
C TYR A 132 0.49 11.26 -4.33
N LEU A 133 1.28 10.29 -4.77
CA LEU A 133 1.57 9.10 -3.98
C LEU A 133 2.32 9.45 -2.68
N GLY A 134 3.17 10.46 -2.74
CA GLY A 134 3.91 11.00 -1.59
C GLY A 134 3.04 11.75 -0.56
N LEU A 135 1.80 12.18 -0.92
CA LEU A 135 0.87 12.82 0.02
C LEU A 135 0.33 11.86 1.09
N PHE A 136 0.33 10.57 0.83
CA PHE A 136 0.19 9.60 1.89
C PHE A 136 1.50 9.60 2.66
N GLU A 137 1.51 10.23 3.84
CA GLU A 137 2.68 10.30 4.68
C GLU A 137 3.40 8.95 4.65
N ARG A 138 4.59 8.93 4.08
CA ARG A 138 5.57 7.97 4.50
C ARG A 138 5.78 8.29 5.97
N ASN A 139 5.20 7.50 6.86
CA ASN A 139 5.77 7.39 8.18
C ASN A 139 7.22 7.07 7.90
N THR A 140 8.09 8.07 8.01
CA THR A 140 9.51 7.86 7.81
C THR A 140 9.87 6.74 8.76
N ILE A 141 10.19 5.57 8.17
CA ILE A 141 10.55 4.40 8.96
C ILE A 141 11.65 4.88 9.90
N ASP A 142 11.40 4.85 11.18
CA ASP A 142 12.43 5.16 12.16
C ASP A 142 13.44 4.02 12.15
N LYS A 143 14.39 4.11 11.18
CA LYS A 143 15.44 3.10 10.96
C LYS A 143 16.23 2.84 12.24
N GLN A 144 16.44 3.88 13.05
CA GLN A 144 17.17 3.74 14.29
C GLN A 144 16.38 2.95 15.33
N LYS A 145 15.09 3.21 15.44
CA LYS A 145 14.18 2.47 16.30
C LYS A 145 14.07 1.01 15.86
N ILE A 146 13.89 0.74 14.55
CA ILE A 146 13.86 -0.63 14.01
C ILE A 146 15.16 -1.36 14.27
N TYR A 147 16.31 -0.72 14.07
CA TYR A 147 17.60 -1.32 14.37
C TYR A 147 17.71 -1.72 15.85
N LEU A 148 17.31 -0.85 16.77
CA LEU A 148 17.34 -1.16 18.21
C LEU A 148 16.40 -2.34 18.57
N LEU A 149 15.20 -2.37 17.98
CA LEU A 149 14.24 -3.46 18.20
C LEU A 149 14.76 -4.78 17.62
N THR A 150 15.33 -4.76 16.41
CA THR A 150 15.90 -5.94 15.77
C THR A 150 17.09 -6.48 16.57
N LYS A 151 17.95 -5.60 17.08
CA LYS A 151 19.05 -5.98 17.98
C LYS A 151 18.51 -6.64 19.24
N ARG A 152 17.50 -6.05 19.89
CA ARG A 152 16.87 -6.59 21.09
C ARG A 152 16.26 -7.98 20.84
N ILE A 153 15.57 -8.17 19.71
CA ILE A 153 15.06 -9.47 19.28
C ILE A 153 16.19 -10.47 19.11
N ASN A 154 17.22 -10.10 18.35
CA ASN A 154 18.36 -10.98 18.08
C ASN A 154 19.05 -11.44 19.37
N ASP A 155 19.28 -10.51 20.30
CA ASP A 155 19.89 -10.81 21.59
C ASP A 155 18.98 -11.73 22.45
N SER A 156 17.67 -11.46 22.48
CA SER A 156 16.69 -12.31 23.16
C SER A 156 16.68 -13.72 22.57
N LEU A 157 16.57 -13.85 21.24
CA LEU A 157 16.57 -15.16 20.57
C LEU A 157 17.88 -15.93 20.81
N HIS A 158 19.02 -15.24 20.90
CA HIS A 158 20.30 -15.87 21.17
C HIS A 158 20.46 -16.33 22.61
N PHE A 159 20.26 -15.43 23.58
CA PHE A 159 20.62 -15.65 24.96
C PHE A 159 19.48 -16.30 25.75
N ARG A 160 18.23 -15.91 25.50
CA ARG A 160 17.08 -16.38 26.29
C ARG A 160 16.37 -17.56 25.64
N PHE A 161 16.18 -17.54 24.34
CA PHE A 161 15.56 -18.63 23.59
C PHE A 161 16.57 -19.72 23.16
N GLY A 162 17.86 -19.46 23.28
CA GLY A 162 18.90 -20.45 23.01
C GLY A 162 19.13 -20.75 21.52
N ILE A 163 18.61 -19.92 20.61
CA ILE A 163 18.82 -20.10 19.16
C ILE A 163 20.22 -19.59 18.79
N LYS A 164 21.19 -20.49 18.76
CA LYS A 164 22.61 -20.14 18.50
C LYS A 164 22.89 -19.77 17.05
N ASN A 165 22.18 -20.39 16.10
CA ASN A 165 22.36 -20.14 14.67
C ASN A 165 21.74 -18.80 14.26
N LEU A 166 22.55 -17.90 13.66
CA LEU A 166 22.10 -16.59 13.21
C LEU A 166 21.01 -16.68 12.15
N ASN A 167 21.16 -17.58 11.18
CA ASN A 167 20.16 -17.75 10.11
C ASN A 167 18.80 -18.20 10.69
N HIS A 168 18.81 -19.06 11.71
CA HIS A 168 17.58 -19.45 12.38
C HIS A 168 16.92 -18.26 13.08
N ARG A 169 17.69 -17.37 13.72
CA ARG A 169 17.13 -16.15 14.34
C ARG A 169 16.53 -15.22 13.31
N MET A 170 17.20 -15.04 12.16
CA MET A 170 16.68 -14.23 11.05
C MET A 170 15.38 -14.81 10.49
N ILE A 171 15.36 -16.11 10.20
CA ILE A 171 14.16 -16.80 9.70
C ILE A 171 13.02 -16.70 10.70
N PHE A 172 13.29 -16.93 11.99
CA PHE A 172 12.28 -16.86 13.03
C PHE A 172 11.65 -15.46 13.13
N THR A 173 12.48 -14.42 13.13
CA THR A 173 12.04 -13.02 13.18
C THR A 173 11.24 -12.65 11.92
N ALA A 174 11.75 -13.00 10.74
CA ALA A 174 11.08 -12.73 9.47
C ALA A 174 9.71 -13.42 9.39
N CYS A 175 9.64 -14.70 9.77
CA CYS A 175 8.38 -15.44 9.81
C CYS A 175 7.37 -14.81 10.77
N ALA A 176 7.79 -14.35 11.95
CA ALA A 176 6.91 -13.68 12.90
C ALA A 176 6.37 -12.34 12.36
N LEU A 177 7.22 -11.53 11.73
CA LEU A 177 6.82 -10.26 11.12
C LEU A 177 5.83 -10.47 9.96
N VAL A 178 6.13 -11.41 9.07
CA VAL A 178 5.25 -11.73 7.93
C VAL A 178 3.92 -12.30 8.42
N ALA A 179 3.93 -13.23 9.39
CA ALA A 179 2.70 -13.76 9.97
C ALA A 179 1.84 -12.66 10.61
N LYS A 180 2.45 -11.75 11.37
CA LYS A 180 1.76 -10.59 11.95
C LYS A 180 1.09 -9.74 10.86
N ARG A 181 1.78 -9.49 9.75
CA ARG A 181 1.24 -8.75 8.60
C ARG A 181 0.04 -9.46 7.95
N TYR A 182 0.06 -10.80 7.90
CA TYR A 182 -1.05 -11.61 7.39
C TYR A 182 -2.14 -11.89 8.45
N GLY A 183 -2.14 -11.16 9.56
CA GLY A 183 -3.19 -11.18 10.57
C GLY A 183 -3.05 -12.26 11.63
N ALA A 184 -1.83 -12.83 11.82
CA ALA A 184 -1.59 -13.70 12.96
C ALA A 184 -1.91 -12.98 14.27
N THR A 185 -2.76 -13.56 15.08
CA THR A 185 -3.08 -13.06 16.42
C THR A 185 -1.99 -13.52 17.38
N LEU A 186 -1.05 -12.62 17.66
CA LEU A 186 0.02 -12.84 18.64
C LEU A 186 -0.29 -11.99 19.87
N THR A 187 -0.71 -12.65 20.96
CA THR A 187 -1.15 -12.00 22.20
C THR A 187 -0.28 -12.39 23.38
N LYS A 188 -0.09 -11.45 24.30
CA LYS A 188 0.59 -11.73 25.57
C LYS A 188 -0.11 -12.86 26.32
N GLY A 189 0.65 -13.69 26.98
CA GLY A 189 0.14 -14.83 27.71
C GLY A 189 0.11 -16.14 26.91
N MET A 190 0.43 -16.12 25.61
CA MET A 190 0.59 -17.33 24.83
C MET A 190 1.76 -18.16 25.32
N ASP A 191 1.55 -19.47 25.47
CA ASP A 191 2.67 -20.40 25.59
C ASP A 191 3.43 -20.52 24.25
N TYR A 192 4.63 -21.07 24.31
CA TYR A 192 5.49 -21.18 23.13
C TYR A 192 4.84 -21.99 22.00
N SER A 193 4.19 -23.09 22.31
CA SER A 193 3.57 -23.98 21.30
C SER A 193 2.47 -23.24 20.55
N THR A 194 1.60 -22.54 21.28
CA THR A 194 0.52 -21.74 20.72
C THR A 194 1.08 -20.59 19.86
N PHE A 195 2.07 -19.88 20.36
CA PHE A 195 2.75 -18.81 19.66
C PHE A 195 3.42 -19.29 18.37
N HIS A 196 4.21 -20.36 18.43
CA HIS A 196 4.89 -20.94 17.27
C HIS A 196 3.91 -21.47 16.23
N THR A 197 2.86 -22.16 16.68
CA THR A 197 1.81 -22.68 15.80
C THR A 197 1.01 -21.57 15.12
N ALA A 198 0.70 -20.47 15.82
CA ALA A 198 0.00 -19.33 15.24
C ALA A 198 0.78 -18.71 14.08
N ILE A 199 2.09 -18.55 14.23
CA ILE A 199 2.95 -18.07 13.15
C ILE A 199 2.96 -19.06 11.97
N HIS A 200 3.26 -20.34 12.26
CA HIS A 200 3.38 -21.37 11.22
C HIS A 200 2.08 -21.55 10.43
N SER A 201 0.94 -21.67 11.11
CA SER A 201 -0.36 -21.89 10.45
C SER A 201 -0.78 -20.69 9.61
N THR A 202 -0.55 -19.47 10.10
CA THR A 202 -0.85 -18.25 9.32
C THR A 202 -0.02 -18.20 8.05
N LEU A 203 1.28 -18.46 8.14
CA LEU A 203 2.16 -18.46 6.96
C LEU A 203 1.81 -19.57 5.98
N SER A 204 1.56 -20.79 6.47
CA SER A 204 1.19 -21.94 5.63
C SER A 204 -0.06 -21.64 4.81
N LYS A 205 -1.07 -21.01 5.42
CA LYS A 205 -2.32 -20.64 4.76
C LYS A 205 -2.15 -19.44 3.81
N SER A 206 -1.48 -18.39 4.28
CA SER A 206 -1.39 -17.12 3.52
C SER A 206 -0.41 -17.17 2.35
N LEU A 207 0.58 -18.07 2.41
CA LEU A 207 1.57 -18.24 1.36
C LEU A 207 1.30 -19.46 0.47
N GLU A 208 0.16 -20.12 0.58
CA GLU A 208 -0.13 -21.38 -0.13
C GLU A 208 0.07 -21.27 -1.65
N GLU A 209 -0.47 -20.22 -2.27
CA GLU A 209 -0.30 -20.01 -3.71
C GLU A 209 1.13 -19.63 -4.10
N ALA A 210 1.79 -18.79 -3.30
CA ALA A 210 3.17 -18.40 -3.55
C ALA A 210 4.15 -19.58 -3.41
N ARG A 211 3.88 -20.51 -2.51
CA ARG A 211 4.67 -21.75 -2.31
C ARG A 211 4.62 -22.66 -3.52
N LYS A 212 3.48 -22.77 -4.19
CA LYS A 212 3.35 -23.56 -5.43
C LYS A 212 4.27 -23.07 -6.54
N GLN A 213 4.61 -21.78 -6.51
CA GLN A 213 5.47 -21.13 -7.51
C GLN A 213 6.93 -20.97 -7.06
N ASN A 214 7.21 -21.11 -5.76
CA ASN A 214 8.52 -20.86 -5.18
C ASN A 214 8.89 -21.85 -4.07
N ILE A 215 9.63 -22.88 -4.45
CA ILE A 215 10.10 -23.92 -3.52
C ILE A 215 10.92 -23.39 -2.33
N LYS A 216 11.54 -22.19 -2.46
CA LYS A 216 12.30 -21.57 -1.37
C LYS A 216 11.40 -21.20 -0.20
N LEU A 217 10.12 -20.90 -0.44
CA LEU A 217 9.17 -20.62 0.63
C LEU A 217 8.80 -21.86 1.41
N ASP A 218 8.73 -23.04 0.78
CA ASP A 218 8.54 -24.32 1.46
C ASP A 218 9.73 -24.60 2.38
N LEU A 219 10.96 -24.52 1.84
CA LEU A 219 12.18 -24.71 2.63
C LEU A 219 12.26 -23.75 3.81
N LEU A 220 11.85 -22.50 3.63
CA LEU A 220 11.83 -21.51 4.72
C LEU A 220 10.88 -21.92 5.84
N LEU A 221 9.68 -22.41 5.51
CA LEU A 221 8.70 -22.87 6.50
C LEU A 221 9.15 -24.17 7.19
N GLU A 222 9.78 -25.08 6.46
CA GLU A 222 10.37 -26.29 7.04
C GLU A 222 11.48 -25.94 8.05
N VAL A 223 12.38 -25.00 7.68
CA VAL A 223 13.42 -24.51 8.60
C VAL A 223 12.78 -23.87 9.82
N TYR A 224 11.77 -22.99 9.63
CA TYR A 224 11.06 -22.37 10.74
C TYR A 224 10.48 -23.43 11.68
N ALA A 225 9.78 -24.43 11.15
CA ALA A 225 9.17 -25.51 11.94
C ALA A 225 10.22 -26.35 12.69
N SER A 226 11.45 -26.47 12.16
CA SER A 226 12.54 -27.22 12.76
C SER A 226 13.29 -26.48 13.86
N ILE A 227 13.10 -25.15 14.01
CA ILE A 227 13.79 -24.35 15.01
C ILE A 227 13.33 -24.75 16.40
N LYS A 228 14.22 -25.37 17.13
CA LYS A 228 13.98 -25.75 18.55
C LYS A 228 14.47 -24.62 19.44
N MET A 229 13.65 -24.26 20.38
CA MET A 229 14.00 -23.29 21.43
C MET A 229 14.18 -24.01 22.76
N ASN A 230 15.26 -23.67 23.46
CA ASN A 230 15.42 -24.04 24.86
C ASN A 230 14.69 -23.02 25.74
N ILE A 231 13.38 -23.15 25.82
CA ILE A 231 12.59 -22.28 26.68
C ILE A 231 12.31 -23.02 27.95
N ASN A 232 12.94 -22.59 29.02
CA ASN A 232 12.44 -22.85 30.36
C ASN A 232 11.26 -21.92 30.62
N ASN A 233 10.10 -22.19 30.03
CA ASN A 233 8.79 -21.56 30.28
C ASN A 233 8.80 -20.07 30.71
N ASN A 234 9.65 -19.24 30.11
CA ASN A 234 9.67 -17.84 30.46
C ASN A 234 8.65 -17.06 29.61
N GLN A 235 7.44 -16.99 30.14
CA GLN A 235 6.32 -16.23 29.56
C GLN A 235 6.69 -14.77 29.27
N GLU A 236 7.53 -14.18 30.10
CA GLU A 236 7.97 -12.79 29.95
C GLU A 236 8.82 -12.60 28.67
N ASP A 237 9.65 -13.57 28.33
CA ASP A 237 10.48 -13.47 27.11
C ASP A 237 9.62 -13.58 25.85
N ILE A 238 8.58 -14.41 25.85
CA ILE A 238 7.61 -14.50 24.75
C ILE A 238 6.84 -13.19 24.61
N ASN A 239 6.36 -12.63 25.71
CA ASN A 239 5.66 -11.36 25.73
C ASN A 239 6.54 -10.21 25.18
N ASN A 240 7.80 -10.15 25.62
CA ASN A 240 8.76 -9.15 25.12
C ASN A 240 9.05 -9.31 23.62
N PHE A 241 9.12 -10.55 23.14
CA PHE A 241 9.29 -10.81 21.71
C PHE A 241 8.06 -10.34 20.91
N ILE A 242 6.84 -10.66 21.38
CA ILE A 242 5.58 -10.23 20.76
C ILE A 242 5.50 -8.70 20.71
N ASP A 243 5.88 -8.02 21.79
CA ASP A 243 5.91 -6.55 21.84
C ASP A 243 6.86 -5.98 20.78
N CYS A 244 8.08 -6.51 20.69
CA CYS A 244 9.06 -6.06 19.69
C CYS A 244 8.57 -6.30 18.27
N ILE A 245 8.00 -7.47 17.97
CA ILE A 245 7.44 -7.80 16.64
C ILE A 245 6.27 -6.87 16.30
N SER A 246 5.38 -6.60 17.25
CA SER A 246 4.26 -5.69 17.04
C SER A 246 4.74 -4.27 16.78
N GLU A 247 5.68 -3.78 17.57
CA GLU A 247 6.24 -2.45 17.43
C GLU A 247 7.00 -2.26 16.11
N ILE A 248 7.76 -3.27 15.66
CA ILE A 248 8.38 -3.24 14.32
C ILE A 248 7.31 -3.25 13.24
N SER A 249 6.32 -4.15 13.34
CA SER A 249 5.23 -4.26 12.38
C SER A 249 4.48 -2.94 12.24
N ASP A 250 4.17 -2.26 13.34
CA ASP A 250 3.47 -0.99 13.34
C ASP A 250 4.31 0.14 12.72
N ASN A 251 5.62 0.16 12.96
CA ASN A 251 6.54 1.13 12.37
C ASN A 251 6.82 0.89 10.88
N ILE A 252 6.78 -0.38 10.43
CA ILE A 252 6.98 -0.77 9.04
C ILE A 252 5.65 -0.76 8.27
N ASN A 253 4.51 -0.79 8.94
CA ASN A 253 3.17 -0.84 8.37
C ASN A 253 2.72 0.51 7.78
N SER A 254 3.66 1.42 7.49
CA SER A 254 3.44 2.48 6.53
C SER A 254 3.16 1.81 5.17
N ASP A 255 2.14 2.27 4.48
CA ASP A 255 1.63 1.70 3.22
C ASP A 255 2.67 1.66 2.06
N PHE A 256 3.93 1.98 2.33
CA PHE A 256 5.05 2.12 1.39
C PHE A 256 6.26 1.28 1.78
N TRP A 257 6.09 -0.03 1.72
CA TRP A 257 7.22 -0.95 1.78
C TRP A 257 7.87 -1.06 0.40
N GLN A 258 9.02 -0.47 0.21
CA GLN A 258 9.92 -0.89 -0.86
C GLN A 258 10.91 -1.87 -0.24
N GLY A 259 11.15 -3.01 -0.89
CA GLY A 259 12.02 -4.07 -0.37
C GLY A 259 13.46 -3.63 -0.10
N GLU A 260 13.85 -2.44 -0.57
CA GLU A 260 15.13 -1.78 -0.34
C GLU A 260 15.26 -1.16 1.07
N ASP A 261 14.14 -0.97 1.78
CA ASP A 261 14.15 -0.37 3.13
C ASP A 261 14.42 -1.38 4.25
N VAL A 262 14.57 -2.66 3.93
CA VAL A 262 14.65 -3.78 4.88
C VAL A 262 15.92 -4.60 4.79
N MET A 263 16.79 -4.29 3.83
CA MET A 263 18.11 -4.95 3.70
C MET A 263 19.21 -4.16 4.42
#